data_1dfbc2d049692ad6e68a1f0f98dd336d
#
_entry.id   1dfbc2d049692ad6e68a1f0f98dd336d
#
_cell.length_a   1.000
_cell.length_b   1.000
_cell.length_c   1.000
_cell.angle_alpha   90.00
_cell.angle_beta   90.00
_cell.angle_gamma   90.00
#
_symmetry.space_group_name_H-M   'P 1'
#
loop_
_entity.id
_entity.type
_entity.pdbx_description
1 polymer ?
#
loop_
_entity_poly.entity_id
_entity_poly.type
_entity_poly.pdbx_seq_one_letter_code
_entity_poly.pdbx_strand_id
1 'polypeptide(L)'
;MRRGARAAAAAGAAPLEAGGGWRARARPVPGGGRYPAGDFCSRCGLCDTYYVAQVGEACAFLGPGMARAEALEERVHGRGRDAASDERHFGVFQERFAAAMAPPVDGAQWTGTVTSVAIAALESGLVEAVVCVQSHPDDPLRPMPAIARTREEVLASRGVKPSLSPSLEVLAEVEAQGIRRLLFIGVGCQVIALRSVEHHLRAAGLEELYVMGTFCADNGHAEGLQKFLRETSCDPATVTGYEFMQDYRVHLKHSTGQYEKIPYFCLDANTLSEGVIAPSCASCFDYVNSLADLVVGYMAVPYMQVPMTAHPTIVHVRNRRGVELLEPVRGRMVETPLEDSGDRKPFVLETLLSDDRAALGRVQAPAPLPVGEALATVLEKVGPKGLEFARYSIDYHSLRSALKVKRGFSAKHAGQHIPSYAAATFAEYDKGGALSERTQWSSWAEEEAAQVAKRRRRLDAALAALSSARGLRRFALPLLTVAALLGAVAFGAANYTG
;
A
#
# COMPACT_ATOMS: atom_id res chain seq x y z
N MET A 1 28.29 -10.00 26.58
CA MET A 1 29.19 -10.94 25.89
C MET A 1 28.36 -11.99 25.17
N ARG A 2 28.24 -11.88 23.86
CA ARG A 2 28.10 -12.94 22.84
C ARG A 2 27.89 -12.26 21.50
N ARG A 3 29.01 -11.76 20.92
CA ARG A 3 29.14 -11.57 19.47
C ARG A 3 29.58 -12.92 18.91
N GLY A 4 28.89 -13.41 17.88
CA GLY A 4 29.41 -14.57 17.19
C GLY A 4 28.31 -15.47 16.63
N ALA A 5 27.85 -15.20 15.42
CA ALA A 5 27.38 -16.16 14.44
C ALA A 5 26.92 -15.43 13.16
N ARG A 6 27.83 -14.73 12.49
CA ARG A 6 27.63 -14.19 11.13
C ARG A 6 28.92 -14.25 10.32
N ALA A 7 29.58 -15.38 10.34
CA ALA A 7 30.77 -15.59 9.50
C ALA A 7 31.03 -17.09 9.33
N ALA A 8 30.22 -17.77 8.53
CA ALA A 8 30.61 -19.07 8.01
C ALA A 8 29.65 -19.54 6.92
N ALA A 9 29.65 -18.89 5.77
CA ALA A 9 29.18 -19.46 4.51
C ALA A 9 29.63 -18.59 3.32
N ALA A 10 30.88 -18.22 3.28
CA ALA A 10 31.50 -17.60 2.11
C ALA A 10 32.80 -18.32 1.76
N ALA A 11 32.70 -19.59 1.38
CA ALA A 11 33.81 -20.28 0.78
C ALA A 11 33.29 -21.29 -0.25
N GLY A 12 33.46 -20.99 -1.55
CA GLY A 12 33.46 -22.00 -2.58
C GLY A 12 32.39 -21.93 -3.66
N ALA A 13 32.11 -20.76 -4.25
CA ALA A 13 31.53 -20.71 -5.58
C ALA A 13 32.49 -19.98 -6.50
N ALA A 14 32.95 -20.66 -7.54
CA ALA A 14 33.77 -20.09 -8.61
C ALA A 14 33.02 -18.94 -9.31
N PRO A 15 33.67 -17.85 -9.75
CA PRO A 15 33.00 -16.74 -10.42
C PRO A 15 32.43 -17.19 -11.75
N LEU A 16 31.12 -16.99 -11.95
CA LEU A 16 30.48 -17.09 -13.25
C LEU A 16 31.00 -15.94 -14.13
N GLU A 17 31.99 -16.21 -14.97
CA GLU A 17 32.48 -15.33 -15.99
C GLU A 17 31.58 -15.44 -17.23
N ALA A 18 30.59 -14.55 -17.35
CA ALA A 18 30.04 -14.13 -18.64
C ALA A 18 29.37 -12.76 -18.46
N GLY A 19 30.02 -11.67 -18.85
CA GLY A 19 29.50 -10.30 -18.78
C GLY A 19 29.58 -9.64 -17.39
N GLY A 20 30.24 -10.25 -16.41
CA GLY A 20 30.12 -9.96 -14.98
C GLY A 20 31.01 -8.87 -14.39
N GLY A 21 31.71 -8.09 -15.18
CA GLY A 21 32.63 -7.06 -14.65
C GLY A 21 31.97 -5.98 -13.77
N TRP A 22 30.67 -5.75 -13.87
CA TRP A 22 29.95 -4.80 -13.04
C TRP A 22 29.74 -5.30 -11.60
N ARG A 23 29.50 -6.62 -11.39
CA ARG A 23 29.34 -7.20 -10.03
C ARG A 23 30.58 -7.00 -9.19
N ALA A 24 31.76 -7.26 -9.74
CA ALA A 24 33.04 -7.08 -9.05
C ALA A 24 33.37 -5.61 -8.76
N ARG A 25 32.90 -4.68 -9.59
CA ARG A 25 33.11 -3.23 -9.40
C ARG A 25 32.06 -2.57 -8.54
N ALA A 26 30.93 -3.23 -8.27
CA ALA A 26 29.87 -2.69 -7.43
C ALA A 26 30.37 -2.35 -6.04
N ARG A 27 29.77 -1.34 -5.43
CA ARG A 27 30.05 -0.91 -4.06
C ARG A 27 28.72 -0.86 -3.31
N PRO A 28 28.27 -1.99 -2.72
CA PRO A 28 27.07 -2.03 -1.92
C PRO A 28 27.10 -0.96 -0.82
N VAL A 29 25.94 -0.41 -0.51
CA VAL A 29 25.80 0.57 0.55
C VAL A 29 25.98 -0.16 1.90
N PRO A 30 26.97 0.20 2.74
CA PRO A 30 27.13 -0.42 4.03
C PRO A 30 25.93 -0.12 4.93
N GLY A 31 25.60 -1.03 5.84
CA GLY A 31 24.50 -0.86 6.78
C GLY A 31 24.59 0.49 7.51
N GLY A 32 23.53 1.30 7.42
CA GLY A 32 23.49 2.68 7.93
C GLY A 32 24.09 3.74 7.00
N GLY A 33 24.59 3.37 5.81
CA GLY A 33 25.06 4.32 4.79
C GLY A 33 23.93 5.09 4.11
N ARG A 34 24.32 6.13 3.37
CA ARG A 34 23.35 6.94 2.60
C ARG A 34 22.99 6.25 1.30
N TYR A 35 21.72 5.88 1.16
CA TYR A 35 21.20 5.28 -0.07
C TYR A 35 21.03 6.32 -1.20
N PRO A 36 21.16 5.91 -2.48
CA PRO A 36 21.07 6.84 -3.62
C PRO A 36 19.77 7.65 -3.71
N ALA A 37 18.62 7.06 -3.32
CA ALA A 37 17.34 7.76 -3.30
C ALA A 37 17.13 8.65 -2.05
N GLY A 38 18.11 8.75 -1.14
CA GLY A 38 18.03 9.57 0.07
C GLY A 38 16.80 9.24 0.92
N ASP A 39 16.04 10.26 1.29
CA ASP A 39 14.83 10.13 2.11
C ASP A 39 13.71 9.34 1.42
N PHE A 40 13.71 9.30 0.08
CA PHE A 40 12.75 8.53 -0.71
C PHE A 40 13.17 7.07 -0.91
N CYS A 41 14.13 6.56 -0.15
CA CYS A 41 14.53 5.15 -0.23
C CYS A 41 13.47 4.24 0.43
N SER A 42 12.95 3.27 -0.35
CA SER A 42 12.01 2.26 0.16
C SER A 42 12.70 1.11 0.92
N ARG A 43 14.03 1.17 1.10
CA ARG A 43 14.81 0.11 1.76
C ARG A 43 14.57 -1.28 1.17
N CYS A 44 14.39 -1.38 -0.15
CA CYS A 44 14.06 -2.64 -0.82
C CYS A 44 15.19 -3.69 -0.82
N GLY A 45 16.41 -3.33 -0.41
CA GLY A 45 17.55 -4.25 -0.34
C GLY A 45 18.45 -4.29 -1.59
N LEU A 46 18.02 -3.72 -2.72
CA LEU A 46 18.80 -3.76 -3.96
C LEU A 46 20.21 -3.17 -3.79
N CYS A 47 20.32 -2.06 -3.06
CA CYS A 47 21.58 -1.35 -2.83
C CYS A 47 22.50 -2.03 -1.81
N ASP A 48 22.00 -3.02 -1.08
CA ASP A 48 22.75 -3.74 -0.06
C ASP A 48 23.59 -4.88 -0.67
N THR A 49 23.42 -5.10 -1.97
CA THR A 49 24.13 -6.09 -2.78
C THR A 49 24.86 -5.43 -3.94
N TYR A 50 25.56 -6.23 -4.75
CA TYR A 50 26.21 -5.76 -5.97
C TYR A 50 25.21 -5.21 -7.01
N TYR A 51 23.91 -5.46 -6.86
CA TYR A 51 22.87 -4.86 -7.71
C TYR A 51 22.76 -3.33 -7.55
N VAL A 52 23.41 -2.73 -6.57
CA VAL A 52 23.57 -1.27 -6.46
C VAL A 52 24.13 -0.66 -7.74
N ALA A 53 24.95 -1.41 -8.50
CA ALA A 53 25.48 -0.96 -9.79
C ALA A 53 24.37 -0.68 -10.83
N GLN A 54 23.18 -1.25 -10.63
CA GLN A 54 22.01 -1.09 -11.52
C GLN A 54 20.96 -0.14 -10.95
N VAL A 55 21.23 0.50 -9.82
CA VAL A 55 20.25 1.30 -9.08
C VAL A 55 19.63 2.45 -9.89
N GLY A 56 20.42 3.06 -10.77
CA GLY A 56 19.93 4.13 -11.65
C GLY A 56 18.83 3.70 -12.61
N GLU A 57 18.90 2.45 -13.07
CA GLU A 57 17.93 1.85 -13.99
C GLU A 57 16.83 1.06 -13.28
N ALA A 58 17.05 0.66 -12.03
CA ALA A 58 16.15 -0.22 -11.31
C ALA A 58 15.29 0.48 -10.27
N CYS A 59 15.84 1.47 -9.55
CA CYS A 59 15.15 2.07 -8.41
C CYS A 59 13.86 2.80 -8.84
N ALA A 60 12.75 2.45 -8.21
CA ALA A 60 11.45 3.08 -8.45
C ALA A 60 11.39 4.58 -8.07
N PHE A 61 12.42 5.11 -7.40
CA PHE A 61 12.49 6.49 -6.92
C PHE A 61 13.65 7.31 -7.53
N LEU A 62 14.33 6.76 -8.55
CA LEU A 62 15.41 7.44 -9.28
C LEU A 62 15.14 7.45 -10.79
N GLY A 63 15.69 8.43 -11.48
CA GLY A 63 15.52 8.59 -12.94
C GLY A 63 14.04 8.77 -13.32
N PRO A 64 13.49 7.91 -14.22
CA PRO A 64 12.07 7.91 -14.56
C PRO A 64 11.15 7.56 -13.38
N GLY A 65 11.70 7.09 -12.27
CA GLY A 65 10.96 6.81 -11.06
C GLY A 65 9.81 5.80 -11.27
N MET A 66 8.65 6.12 -10.72
CA MET A 66 7.47 5.25 -10.79
C MET A 66 6.86 5.15 -12.20
N ALA A 67 7.06 6.13 -13.07
CA ALA A 67 6.60 6.07 -14.47
C ALA A 67 7.28 4.93 -15.27
N ARG A 68 8.40 4.38 -14.75
CA ARG A 68 9.04 3.19 -15.33
C ARG A 68 8.11 1.99 -15.41
N ALA A 69 7.14 1.88 -14.51
CA ALA A 69 6.18 0.78 -14.50
C ALA A 69 5.43 0.67 -15.84
N GLU A 70 4.99 1.79 -16.42
CA GLU A 70 4.27 1.80 -17.69
C GLU A 70 5.12 1.26 -18.84
N ALA A 71 6.40 1.65 -18.91
CA ALA A 71 7.32 1.15 -19.93
C ALA A 71 7.63 -0.35 -19.79
N LEU A 72 7.45 -0.91 -18.58
CA LEU A 72 7.66 -2.32 -18.30
C LEU A 72 6.42 -3.18 -18.54
N GLU A 73 5.20 -2.61 -18.52
CA GLU A 73 3.94 -3.36 -18.69
C GLU A 73 3.92 -4.15 -20.00
N GLU A 74 4.29 -3.52 -21.14
CA GLU A 74 4.33 -4.19 -22.42
C GLU A 74 5.29 -5.39 -22.41
N ARG A 75 6.46 -5.25 -21.79
CA ARG A 75 7.44 -6.33 -21.67
C ARG A 75 6.94 -7.46 -20.77
N VAL A 76 6.23 -7.15 -19.68
CA VAL A 76 5.80 -8.13 -18.68
C VAL A 76 4.50 -8.82 -19.09
N HIS A 77 3.54 -8.07 -19.66
CA HIS A 77 2.19 -8.53 -19.96
C HIS A 77 1.93 -8.71 -21.47
N GLY A 78 2.87 -8.32 -22.35
CA GLY A 78 2.70 -8.34 -23.81
C GLY A 78 1.87 -7.17 -24.34
N ARG A 79 1.42 -6.27 -23.47
CA ARG A 79 0.70 -5.04 -23.83
C ARG A 79 0.75 -4.01 -22.68
N GLY A 80 0.53 -2.76 -22.98
CA GLY A 80 0.27 -1.72 -21.99
C GLY A 80 -1.20 -1.75 -21.52
N ARG A 81 -1.49 -0.97 -20.47
CA ARG A 81 -2.85 -0.81 -19.92
C ARG A 81 -3.75 -0.03 -20.88
N ASP A 82 -5.03 -0.38 -20.91
CA ASP A 82 -6.06 0.40 -21.56
C ASP A 82 -6.55 1.55 -20.64
N ALA A 83 -6.12 2.77 -20.96
CA ALA A 83 -6.47 3.96 -20.17
C ALA A 83 -7.96 4.33 -20.23
N ALA A 84 -8.73 3.80 -21.20
CA ALA A 84 -10.16 4.03 -21.32
C ALA A 84 -11.01 3.04 -20.50
N SER A 85 -10.38 1.99 -19.99
CA SER A 85 -11.02 0.97 -19.16
C SER A 85 -10.61 1.10 -17.67
N ASP A 86 -11.07 0.17 -16.87
CA ASP A 86 -10.73 0.04 -15.46
C ASP A 86 -9.24 -0.27 -15.21
N GLU A 87 -8.50 -0.66 -16.25
CA GLU A 87 -7.05 -0.86 -16.19
C GLU A 87 -6.29 0.43 -15.88
N ARG A 88 -6.89 1.59 -16.12
CA ARG A 88 -6.32 2.87 -15.65
C ARG A 88 -6.04 2.83 -14.15
N HIS A 89 -6.94 2.24 -13.36
CA HIS A 89 -6.80 2.10 -11.92
C HIS A 89 -6.04 0.84 -11.51
N PHE A 90 -6.38 -0.29 -12.13
CA PHE A 90 -5.91 -1.61 -11.66
C PHE A 90 -4.71 -2.17 -12.42
N GLY A 91 -4.20 -1.46 -13.45
CA GLY A 91 -3.19 -1.98 -14.36
C GLY A 91 -3.73 -3.07 -15.28
N VAL A 92 -2.89 -3.65 -16.12
CA VAL A 92 -3.26 -4.73 -17.04
C VAL A 92 -3.78 -5.94 -16.27
N PHE A 93 -4.92 -6.52 -16.69
CA PHE A 93 -5.40 -7.80 -16.20
C PHE A 93 -6.19 -8.57 -17.26
N GLN A 94 -6.17 -9.89 -17.19
CA GLN A 94 -6.97 -10.80 -18.04
C GLN A 94 -8.23 -11.24 -17.32
N GLU A 95 -8.14 -11.45 -16.00
CA GLU A 95 -9.23 -11.90 -15.15
C GLU A 95 -9.16 -11.16 -13.81
N ARG A 96 -10.33 -10.87 -13.24
CA ARG A 96 -10.48 -10.29 -11.91
C ARG A 96 -11.71 -10.87 -11.22
N PHE A 97 -11.53 -11.38 -10.00
CA PHE A 97 -12.59 -11.95 -9.20
C PHE A 97 -12.27 -11.83 -7.70
N ALA A 98 -13.27 -11.96 -6.85
CA ALA A 98 -13.09 -12.06 -5.40
C ALA A 98 -13.25 -13.50 -4.96
N ALA A 99 -12.37 -13.98 -4.07
CA ALA A 99 -12.46 -15.33 -3.54
C ALA A 99 -11.81 -15.47 -2.16
N ALA A 100 -12.29 -16.48 -1.44
CA ALA A 100 -11.71 -16.98 -0.20
C ALA A 100 -11.12 -18.38 -0.41
N MET A 101 -10.00 -18.69 0.22
CA MET A 101 -9.47 -20.08 0.24
C MET A 101 -10.28 -20.97 1.17
N ALA A 102 -10.58 -22.19 0.71
CA ALA A 102 -11.26 -23.22 1.50
C ALA A 102 -10.46 -24.54 1.48
N PRO A 103 -9.97 -25.05 2.63
CA PRO A 103 -9.96 -24.37 3.93
C PRO A 103 -8.98 -23.19 3.96
N PRO A 104 -9.17 -22.20 4.84
CA PRO A 104 -8.23 -21.11 5.03
C PRO A 104 -6.91 -21.61 5.64
N VAL A 105 -5.84 -20.85 5.42
CA VAL A 105 -4.53 -21.11 6.04
C VAL A 105 -4.50 -20.50 7.43
N ASP A 106 -4.35 -21.35 8.44
CA ASP A 106 -4.24 -20.87 9.82
C ASP A 106 -3.07 -19.92 10.02
N GLY A 107 -3.29 -18.85 10.78
CA GLY A 107 -2.28 -17.80 11.05
C GLY A 107 -2.03 -16.83 9.91
N ALA A 108 -2.65 -16.98 8.74
CA ALA A 108 -2.59 -15.98 7.67
C ALA A 108 -3.35 -14.69 8.05
N GLN A 109 -3.05 -13.58 7.35
CA GLN A 109 -3.78 -12.31 7.53
C GLN A 109 -5.24 -12.45 7.10
N TRP A 110 -5.44 -13.00 5.89
CA TRP A 110 -6.72 -13.30 5.25
C TRP A 110 -6.92 -14.82 5.20
N THR A 111 -7.66 -15.32 4.22
CA THR A 111 -7.83 -16.78 4.04
C THR A 111 -6.58 -17.51 3.56
N GLY A 112 -5.47 -16.79 3.29
CA GLY A 112 -4.18 -17.38 2.96
C GLY A 112 -3.98 -17.71 1.49
N THR A 113 -4.60 -16.96 0.58
CA THR A 113 -4.45 -17.15 -0.88
C THR A 113 -2.98 -17.10 -1.31
N VAL A 114 -2.23 -16.05 -0.88
CA VAL A 114 -0.79 -15.90 -1.20
C VAL A 114 0.02 -17.11 -0.74
N THR A 115 -0.18 -17.54 0.51
CA THR A 115 0.52 -18.70 1.08
C THR A 115 0.16 -19.99 0.34
N SER A 116 -1.12 -20.19 0.01
CA SER A 116 -1.58 -21.39 -0.71
C SER A 116 -1.01 -21.49 -2.11
N VAL A 117 -0.98 -20.38 -2.86
CA VAL A 117 -0.37 -20.32 -4.20
C VAL A 117 1.13 -20.61 -4.12
N ALA A 118 1.85 -20.01 -3.17
CA ALA A 118 3.28 -20.24 -3.01
C ALA A 118 3.63 -21.70 -2.69
N ILE A 119 2.88 -22.32 -1.77
CA ILE A 119 3.03 -23.75 -1.44
C ILE A 119 2.75 -24.62 -2.68
N ALA A 120 1.65 -24.37 -3.38
CA ALA A 120 1.28 -25.16 -4.54
C ALA A 120 2.28 -25.01 -5.69
N ALA A 121 2.87 -23.85 -5.88
CA ALA A 121 3.93 -23.63 -6.88
C ALA A 121 5.20 -24.43 -6.58
N LEU A 122 5.58 -24.59 -5.30
CA LEU A 122 6.68 -25.47 -4.89
C LEU A 122 6.31 -26.96 -5.05
N GLU A 123 5.17 -27.38 -4.51
CA GLU A 123 4.75 -28.79 -4.49
C GLU A 123 4.49 -29.34 -5.90
N SER A 124 4.02 -28.52 -6.83
CA SER A 124 3.85 -28.89 -8.24
C SER A 124 5.16 -28.89 -9.04
N GLY A 125 6.26 -28.42 -8.46
CA GLY A 125 7.53 -28.27 -9.17
C GLY A 125 7.53 -27.13 -10.20
N LEU A 126 6.55 -26.23 -10.17
CA LEU A 126 6.51 -25.02 -11.02
C LEU A 126 7.71 -24.12 -10.73
N VAL A 127 8.08 -24.01 -9.45
CA VAL A 127 9.27 -23.29 -8.99
C VAL A 127 10.14 -24.13 -8.05
N GLU A 128 11.41 -23.77 -7.91
CA GLU A 128 12.39 -24.43 -7.03
C GLU A 128 12.50 -23.71 -5.69
N ALA A 129 12.14 -22.42 -5.68
CA ALA A 129 12.21 -21.58 -4.49
C ALA A 129 11.19 -20.44 -4.56
N VAL A 130 10.85 -19.93 -3.39
CA VAL A 130 9.98 -18.77 -3.20
C VAL A 130 10.73 -17.71 -2.39
N VAL A 131 10.90 -16.53 -2.95
CA VAL A 131 11.28 -15.35 -2.15
C VAL A 131 10.04 -14.82 -1.45
N CYS A 132 10.06 -14.82 -0.14
CA CYS A 132 8.98 -14.36 0.72
C CYS A 132 9.53 -13.61 1.94
N VAL A 133 8.64 -13.10 2.79
CA VAL A 133 9.03 -12.34 3.99
C VAL A 133 8.54 -13.08 5.23
N GLN A 134 9.46 -13.61 6.00
CA GLN A 134 9.20 -14.22 7.31
C GLN A 134 9.17 -13.15 8.41
N SER A 135 8.66 -13.50 9.57
CA SER A 135 8.74 -12.69 10.77
C SER A 135 10.06 -12.88 11.47
N HIS A 136 10.62 -11.80 12.04
CA HIS A 136 11.76 -11.93 12.93
C HIS A 136 11.35 -12.70 14.20
N PRO A 137 12.21 -13.58 14.76
CA PRO A 137 11.87 -14.37 15.94
C PRO A 137 11.41 -13.55 17.16
N ASP A 138 12.00 -12.36 17.34
CA ASP A 138 11.72 -11.49 18.49
C ASP A 138 10.63 -10.44 18.23
N ASP A 139 10.14 -10.29 16.97
CA ASP A 139 9.14 -9.32 16.58
C ASP A 139 8.33 -9.82 15.38
N PRO A 140 7.08 -10.26 15.58
CA PRO A 140 6.26 -10.85 14.51
C PRO A 140 5.94 -9.87 13.36
N LEU A 141 6.03 -8.56 13.58
CA LEU A 141 5.78 -7.54 12.56
C LEU A 141 7.05 -7.05 11.85
N ARG A 142 8.22 -7.45 12.33
CA ARG A 142 9.50 -7.13 11.70
C ARG A 142 9.78 -8.06 10.52
N PRO A 143 9.92 -7.52 9.29
CA PRO A 143 10.15 -8.32 8.10
C PRO A 143 11.58 -8.90 8.07
N MET A 144 11.67 -10.14 7.63
CA MET A 144 12.92 -10.85 7.36
C MET A 144 12.79 -11.57 6.01
N PRO A 145 13.42 -11.06 4.94
CA PRO A 145 13.41 -11.73 3.64
C PRO A 145 14.03 -13.13 3.73
N ALA A 146 13.44 -14.08 3.02
CA ALA A 146 13.87 -15.47 3.00
C ALA A 146 13.66 -16.11 1.63
N ILE A 147 14.50 -17.10 1.32
CA ILE A 147 14.33 -18.01 0.18
C ILE A 147 13.79 -19.32 0.74
N ALA A 148 12.50 -19.56 0.54
CA ALA A 148 11.80 -20.77 1.00
C ALA A 148 11.85 -21.87 -0.08
N ARG A 149 12.13 -23.11 0.31
CA ARG A 149 12.17 -24.29 -0.57
C ARG A 149 11.22 -25.38 -0.13
N THR A 150 10.60 -25.22 1.04
CA THR A 150 9.65 -26.19 1.61
C THR A 150 8.35 -25.51 1.98
N ARG A 151 7.30 -26.33 2.16
CA ARG A 151 6.01 -25.91 2.66
C ARG A 151 6.12 -25.18 4.00
N GLU A 152 6.92 -25.74 4.91
CA GLU A 152 7.11 -25.22 6.27
C GLU A 152 7.76 -23.84 6.26
N GLU A 153 8.76 -23.63 5.40
CA GLU A 153 9.43 -22.35 5.23
C GLU A 153 8.48 -21.29 4.64
N VAL A 154 7.60 -21.66 3.69
CA VAL A 154 6.55 -20.78 3.19
C VAL A 154 5.54 -20.47 4.28
N LEU A 155 5.11 -21.47 5.06
CA LEU A 155 4.19 -21.26 6.20
C LEU A 155 4.78 -20.32 7.26
N ALA A 156 6.10 -20.30 7.46
CA ALA A 156 6.77 -19.36 8.34
C ALA A 156 6.66 -17.90 7.86
N SER A 157 6.34 -17.69 6.57
CA SER A 157 6.14 -16.34 6.01
C SER A 157 4.70 -15.81 6.09
N ARG A 158 3.75 -16.62 6.57
CA ARG A 158 2.34 -16.23 6.66
C ARG A 158 2.12 -14.99 7.55
N GLY A 159 1.07 -14.25 7.30
CA GLY A 159 0.77 -12.99 7.97
C GLY A 159 1.46 -11.79 7.34
N VAL A 160 0.92 -10.60 7.57
CA VAL A 160 1.44 -9.33 7.04
C VAL A 160 2.50 -8.77 7.97
N LYS A 161 3.58 -8.22 7.41
CA LYS A 161 4.62 -7.44 8.12
C LYS A 161 4.57 -6.02 7.55
N PRO A 162 3.74 -5.13 8.10
CA PRO A 162 3.43 -3.84 7.48
C PRO A 162 4.53 -2.80 7.73
N SER A 163 5.77 -3.14 7.38
CA SER A 163 6.91 -2.23 7.38
C SER A 163 7.80 -2.49 6.16
N LEU A 164 8.71 -1.55 5.87
CA LEU A 164 9.63 -1.67 4.75
C LEU A 164 10.52 -2.92 4.92
N SER A 165 10.64 -3.71 3.85
CA SER A 165 11.40 -4.97 3.82
C SER A 165 12.48 -4.94 2.75
N PRO A 166 13.73 -5.38 3.05
CA PRO A 166 14.82 -5.45 2.08
C PRO A 166 14.73 -6.70 1.19
N SER A 167 13.55 -7.00 0.63
CA SER A 167 13.26 -8.26 -0.08
C SER A 167 14.15 -8.52 -1.30
N LEU A 168 14.81 -7.49 -1.86
CA LEU A 168 15.73 -7.65 -3.00
C LEU A 168 17.17 -7.94 -2.57
N GLU A 169 17.50 -7.92 -1.28
CA GLU A 169 18.84 -8.30 -0.83
C GLU A 169 19.14 -9.78 -1.13
N VAL A 170 18.10 -10.63 -1.19
CA VAL A 170 18.25 -12.07 -1.48
C VAL A 170 18.59 -12.37 -2.94
N LEU A 171 18.51 -11.40 -3.87
CA LEU A 171 18.80 -11.66 -5.28
C LEU A 171 20.23 -12.16 -5.54
N ALA A 172 21.20 -11.67 -4.78
CA ALA A 172 22.57 -12.14 -4.83
C ALA A 172 22.68 -13.61 -4.41
N GLU A 173 21.89 -14.02 -3.43
CA GLU A 173 21.84 -15.39 -2.94
C GLU A 173 21.09 -16.31 -3.92
N VAL A 174 20.02 -15.83 -4.57
CA VAL A 174 19.32 -16.54 -5.64
C VAL A 174 20.30 -16.93 -6.77
N GLU A 175 21.16 -15.98 -7.20
CA GLU A 175 22.22 -16.27 -8.19
C GLU A 175 23.25 -17.27 -7.64
N ALA A 176 23.74 -17.05 -6.42
CA ALA A 176 24.79 -17.91 -5.82
C ALA A 176 24.31 -19.36 -5.62
N GLN A 177 23.03 -19.54 -5.33
CA GLN A 177 22.41 -20.87 -5.18
C GLN A 177 22.03 -21.51 -6.54
N GLY A 178 22.18 -20.82 -7.66
CA GLY A 178 21.87 -21.30 -9.00
C GLY A 178 20.37 -21.64 -9.18
N ILE A 179 19.47 -20.85 -8.54
CA ILE A 179 18.03 -21.04 -8.66
C ILE A 179 17.58 -20.69 -10.07
N ARG A 180 16.93 -21.64 -10.76
CA ARG A 180 16.52 -21.47 -12.16
C ARG A 180 15.06 -21.09 -12.32
N ARG A 181 14.18 -21.53 -11.41
CA ARG A 181 12.74 -21.26 -11.42
C ARG A 181 12.33 -20.68 -10.07
N LEU A 182 11.94 -19.41 -10.07
CA LEU A 182 11.72 -18.63 -8.86
C LEU A 182 10.32 -18.05 -8.84
N LEU A 183 9.66 -18.10 -7.69
CA LEU A 183 8.52 -17.25 -7.35
C LEU A 183 9.02 -16.14 -6.42
N PHE A 184 8.81 -14.88 -6.83
CA PHE A 184 9.06 -13.72 -5.97
C PHE A 184 7.72 -13.14 -5.47
N ILE A 185 7.58 -12.96 -4.16
CA ILE A 185 6.43 -12.33 -3.53
C ILE A 185 6.86 -10.95 -3.00
N GLY A 186 6.21 -9.88 -3.47
CA GLY A 186 6.61 -8.53 -3.08
C GLY A 186 5.57 -7.47 -3.36
N VAL A 187 5.94 -6.21 -3.07
CA VAL A 187 5.11 -5.02 -3.29
C VAL A 187 5.59 -4.23 -4.50
N GLY A 188 4.76 -3.31 -5.02
CA GLY A 188 4.97 -2.66 -6.32
C GLY A 188 6.36 -2.06 -6.52
N CYS A 189 6.88 -1.26 -5.59
CA CYS A 189 8.22 -0.66 -5.73
C CYS A 189 9.36 -1.71 -5.81
N GLN A 190 9.23 -2.84 -5.11
CA GLN A 190 10.18 -3.96 -5.18
C GLN A 190 10.05 -4.68 -6.53
N VAL A 191 8.82 -4.90 -7.00
CA VAL A 191 8.55 -5.57 -8.28
C VAL A 191 9.02 -4.71 -9.46
N ILE A 192 8.85 -3.39 -9.43
CA ILE A 192 9.43 -2.47 -10.43
C ILE A 192 10.95 -2.64 -10.50
N ALA A 193 11.62 -2.66 -9.36
CA ALA A 193 13.07 -2.82 -9.31
C ALA A 193 13.50 -4.22 -9.79
N LEU A 194 12.82 -5.28 -9.36
CA LEU A 194 13.07 -6.66 -9.77
C LEU A 194 12.92 -6.82 -11.29
N ARG A 195 11.80 -6.36 -11.87
CA ARG A 195 11.54 -6.42 -13.30
C ARG A 195 12.57 -5.62 -14.11
N SER A 196 13.09 -4.54 -13.55
CA SER A 196 14.15 -3.75 -14.20
C SER A 196 15.47 -4.54 -14.31
N VAL A 197 15.81 -5.35 -13.30
CA VAL A 197 17.04 -6.15 -13.27
C VAL A 197 16.86 -7.61 -13.72
N GLU A 198 15.65 -8.03 -14.09
CA GLU A 198 15.33 -9.42 -14.45
C GLU A 198 16.26 -9.98 -15.53
N HIS A 199 16.66 -9.18 -16.51
CA HIS A 199 17.58 -9.60 -17.58
C HIS A 199 18.97 -9.97 -17.04
N HIS A 200 19.43 -9.38 -15.94
CA HIS A 200 20.68 -9.77 -15.28
C HIS A 200 20.56 -11.09 -14.53
N LEU A 201 19.41 -11.36 -13.91
CA LEU A 201 19.11 -12.66 -13.29
C LEU A 201 19.04 -13.76 -14.35
N ARG A 202 18.39 -13.48 -15.49
CA ARG A 202 18.33 -14.42 -16.60
C ARG A 202 19.71 -14.71 -17.19
N ALA A 203 20.54 -13.70 -17.34
CA ALA A 203 21.93 -13.88 -17.78
C ALA A 203 22.78 -14.68 -16.77
N ALA A 204 22.39 -14.72 -15.50
CA ALA A 204 23.00 -15.51 -14.44
C ALA A 204 22.42 -16.94 -14.31
N GLY A 205 21.46 -17.31 -15.16
CA GLY A 205 20.92 -18.67 -15.22
C GLY A 205 19.46 -18.83 -14.76
N LEU A 206 18.77 -17.74 -14.36
CA LEU A 206 17.35 -17.79 -14.06
C LEU A 206 16.56 -18.05 -15.35
N GLU A 207 15.81 -19.16 -15.39
CA GLU A 207 15.00 -19.56 -16.55
C GLU A 207 13.58 -19.01 -16.46
N GLU A 208 12.93 -19.17 -15.29
CA GLU A 208 11.58 -18.72 -15.07
C GLU A 208 11.47 -17.85 -13.82
N LEU A 209 10.80 -16.72 -13.98
CA LEU A 209 10.46 -15.80 -12.91
C LEU A 209 8.95 -15.61 -12.87
N TYR A 210 8.34 -16.10 -11.80
CA TYR A 210 6.97 -15.80 -11.42
C TYR A 210 6.96 -14.71 -10.37
N VAL A 211 6.03 -13.77 -10.47
CA VAL A 211 5.89 -12.68 -9.51
C VAL A 211 4.47 -12.61 -8.99
N MET A 212 4.32 -12.76 -7.69
CA MET A 212 3.05 -12.56 -7.00
C MET A 212 3.11 -11.27 -6.20
N GLY A 213 2.15 -10.39 -6.42
CA GLY A 213 2.04 -9.11 -5.76
C GLY A 213 0.93 -9.08 -4.72
N THR A 214 1.07 -8.17 -3.77
CA THR A 214 -0.03 -7.75 -2.90
C THR A 214 -0.33 -6.29 -3.13
N PHE A 215 -1.58 -5.87 -2.90
CA PHE A 215 -1.88 -4.45 -2.82
C PHE A 215 -1.07 -3.82 -1.69
N CYS A 216 -0.56 -2.63 -1.94
CA CYS A 216 0.28 -1.91 -1.00
C CYS A 216 -0.04 -0.41 -1.06
N ALA A 217 -0.85 0.05 -0.11
CA ALA A 217 -1.19 1.46 0.00
C ALA A 217 -0.01 2.27 0.54
N ASP A 218 0.44 1.90 1.74
CA ASP A 218 1.50 2.57 2.46
C ASP A 218 2.26 1.58 3.35
N ASN A 219 3.51 1.93 3.62
CA ASN A 219 4.35 1.30 4.62
C ASN A 219 5.18 2.36 5.34
N GLY A 220 5.72 2.00 6.49
CA GLY A 220 6.62 2.82 7.27
C GLY A 220 7.91 2.09 7.64
N HIS A 221 8.82 2.80 8.27
CA HIS A 221 9.89 2.16 9.03
C HIS A 221 9.33 1.49 10.29
N ALA A 222 10.11 0.63 10.92
CA ALA A 222 9.67 -0.08 12.12
C ALA A 222 9.21 0.88 13.24
N GLU A 223 9.90 2.01 13.40
CA GLU A 223 9.55 3.05 14.38
C GLU A 223 8.19 3.70 14.06
N GLY A 224 7.90 3.93 12.78
CA GLY A 224 6.62 4.45 12.32
C GLY A 224 5.47 3.48 12.59
N LEU A 225 5.68 2.19 12.32
CA LEU A 225 4.73 1.14 12.67
C LEU A 225 4.47 1.09 14.18
N GLN A 226 5.53 1.10 14.99
CA GLN A 226 5.39 1.10 16.45
C GLN A 226 4.66 2.35 16.96
N LYS A 227 4.90 3.53 16.34
CA LYS A 227 4.14 4.74 16.65
C LYS A 227 2.65 4.55 16.33
N PHE A 228 2.32 4.07 15.12
CA PHE A 228 0.95 3.80 14.72
C PHE A 228 0.23 2.87 15.70
N LEU A 229 0.85 1.75 16.06
CA LEU A 229 0.23 0.78 16.96
C LEU A 229 -0.01 1.34 18.37
N ARG A 230 0.94 2.12 18.92
CA ARG A 230 0.78 2.77 20.23
C ARG A 230 -0.37 3.77 20.28
N GLU A 231 -0.59 4.50 19.17
CA GLU A 231 -1.64 5.52 19.08
C GLU A 231 -3.01 4.91 18.74
N THR A 232 -3.03 3.69 18.20
CA THR A 232 -4.27 3.10 17.67
C THR A 232 -4.80 1.98 18.54
N SER A 233 -3.94 1.10 19.09
CA SER A 233 -4.35 -0.10 19.83
C SER A 233 -4.33 0.11 21.34
N CYS A 234 -5.28 -0.50 22.03
CA CYS A 234 -5.26 -0.57 23.50
C CYS A 234 -4.22 -1.58 24.04
N ASP A 235 -3.77 -2.52 23.21
CA ASP A 235 -2.70 -3.49 23.54
C ASP A 235 -1.76 -3.70 22.34
N PRO A 236 -0.89 -2.71 22.04
CA PRO A 236 0.01 -2.74 20.87
C PRO A 236 0.92 -3.97 20.80
N ALA A 237 1.31 -4.52 21.94
CA ALA A 237 2.26 -5.63 22.04
C ALA A 237 1.68 -6.96 21.51
N THR A 238 0.38 -7.11 21.50
CA THR A 238 -0.30 -8.33 21.03
C THR A 238 -0.78 -8.25 19.58
N VAL A 239 -0.64 -7.09 18.92
CA VAL A 239 -1.08 -6.91 17.53
C VAL A 239 -0.20 -7.74 16.60
N THR A 240 -0.83 -8.60 15.79
CA THR A 240 -0.17 -9.46 14.80
C THR A 240 -0.46 -9.04 13.35
N GLY A 241 -1.35 -8.06 13.16
CA GLY A 241 -1.68 -7.51 11.86
C GLY A 241 -2.86 -6.54 11.95
N TYR A 242 -3.01 -5.69 10.96
CA TYR A 242 -4.14 -4.78 10.86
C TYR A 242 -4.52 -4.53 9.40
N GLU A 243 -5.71 -3.97 9.21
CA GLU A 243 -6.21 -3.54 7.91
C GLU A 243 -7.19 -2.38 8.05
N PHE A 244 -7.17 -1.48 7.08
CA PHE A 244 -8.17 -0.41 6.92
C PHE A 244 -9.36 -0.95 6.12
N MET A 245 -10.48 -1.22 6.80
CA MET A 245 -11.61 -1.94 6.22
C MET A 245 -12.67 -1.01 5.62
N GLN A 246 -13.51 -1.55 4.72
CA GLN A 246 -14.59 -0.80 4.06
C GLN A 246 -15.78 -0.45 4.99
N ASP A 247 -15.72 -0.82 6.26
CA ASP A 247 -16.62 -0.34 7.31
C ASP A 247 -16.11 0.94 7.98
N TYR A 248 -15.08 1.58 7.38
CA TYR A 248 -14.44 2.81 7.89
C TYR A 248 -13.83 2.66 9.28
N ARG A 249 -13.35 1.43 9.58
CA ARG A 249 -12.62 1.11 10.80
C ARG A 249 -11.28 0.45 10.48
N VAL A 250 -10.28 0.75 11.30
CA VAL A 250 -9.06 -0.08 11.35
C VAL A 250 -9.40 -1.31 12.19
N HIS A 251 -9.22 -2.48 11.61
CA HIS A 251 -9.30 -3.74 12.33
C HIS A 251 -7.90 -4.18 12.72
N LEU A 252 -7.64 -4.37 14.01
CA LEU A 252 -6.39 -4.88 14.52
C LEU A 252 -6.60 -6.31 15.01
N LYS A 253 -5.75 -7.23 14.53
CA LYS A 253 -5.78 -8.64 14.91
C LYS A 253 -4.74 -8.87 16.01
N HIS A 254 -5.18 -9.42 17.13
CA HIS A 254 -4.32 -9.75 18.27
C HIS A 254 -3.90 -11.24 18.29
N SER A 255 -2.76 -11.53 18.90
CA SER A 255 -2.27 -12.91 19.11
C SER A 255 -3.22 -13.75 19.97
N THR A 256 -4.08 -13.11 20.76
CA THR A 256 -5.16 -13.74 21.54
C THR A 256 -6.33 -14.25 20.67
N GLY A 257 -6.35 -13.92 19.37
CA GLY A 257 -7.46 -14.19 18.47
C GLY A 257 -8.58 -13.13 18.50
N GLN A 258 -8.46 -12.12 19.35
CA GLN A 258 -9.40 -11.00 19.41
C GLN A 258 -9.15 -10.01 18.26
N TYR A 259 -10.19 -9.25 17.90
CA TYR A 259 -10.12 -8.14 16.96
C TYR A 259 -10.54 -6.85 17.66
N GLU A 260 -9.67 -5.86 17.61
CA GLU A 260 -9.99 -4.48 18.00
C GLU A 260 -10.41 -3.71 16.75
N LYS A 261 -11.42 -2.84 16.85
CA LYS A 261 -11.92 -2.02 15.74
C LYS A 261 -11.95 -0.56 16.15
N ILE A 262 -11.27 0.27 15.38
CA ILE A 262 -11.15 1.70 15.65
C ILE A 262 -11.69 2.48 14.45
N PRO A 263 -12.76 3.29 14.60
CA PRO A 263 -13.23 4.16 13.53
C PRO A 263 -12.14 5.11 13.04
N TYR A 264 -12.04 5.31 11.72
CA TYR A 264 -11.04 6.23 11.13
C TYR A 264 -11.08 7.63 11.76
N PHE A 265 -12.26 8.10 12.15
CA PHE A 265 -12.48 9.40 12.76
C PHE A 265 -11.96 9.52 14.20
N CYS A 266 -11.64 8.40 14.82
CA CYS A 266 -11.04 8.33 16.16
C CYS A 266 -9.51 8.30 16.11
N LEU A 267 -8.90 8.23 14.94
CA LEU A 267 -7.46 8.29 14.80
C LEU A 267 -6.94 9.74 14.95
N ASP A 268 -5.85 9.92 15.67
CA ASP A 268 -5.19 11.23 15.73
C ASP A 268 -4.35 11.46 14.46
N ALA A 269 -4.96 12.11 13.47
CA ALA A 269 -4.32 12.38 12.20
C ALA A 269 -3.07 13.27 12.35
N ASN A 270 -2.99 14.17 13.35
CA ASN A 270 -1.79 14.97 13.58
C ASN A 270 -0.61 14.09 14.00
N THR A 271 -0.83 13.25 15.00
CA THR A 271 0.20 12.31 15.47
C THR A 271 0.61 11.31 14.38
N LEU A 272 -0.34 10.83 13.59
CA LEU A 272 -0.08 9.85 12.52
C LEU A 272 0.51 10.47 11.24
N SER A 273 0.37 11.77 11.02
CA SER A 273 0.88 12.46 9.82
C SER A 273 2.40 12.52 9.75
N GLU A 274 3.11 12.37 10.88
CA GLU A 274 4.55 12.47 10.96
C GLU A 274 5.21 11.13 11.30
N GLY A 275 6.11 10.68 10.43
CA GLY A 275 7.00 9.54 10.69
C GLY A 275 6.35 8.16 10.66
N VAL A 276 5.04 8.04 10.39
CA VAL A 276 4.34 6.75 10.24
C VAL A 276 4.53 6.23 8.82
N ILE A 277 4.22 7.04 7.82
CA ILE A 277 4.35 6.67 6.41
C ILE A 277 5.74 7.08 5.91
N ALA A 278 6.45 6.15 5.28
CA ALA A 278 7.76 6.45 4.68
C ALA A 278 7.61 7.45 3.52
N PRO A 279 8.55 8.41 3.37
CA PRO A 279 8.52 9.37 2.25
C PRO A 279 8.47 8.70 0.87
N SER A 280 9.08 7.52 0.71
CA SER A 280 8.98 6.68 -0.49
C SER A 280 7.52 6.27 -0.77
N CYS A 281 6.79 5.80 0.24
CA CYS A 281 5.40 5.39 0.10
C CYS A 281 4.49 6.58 -0.22
N ALA A 282 4.73 7.73 0.43
CA ALA A 282 4.03 8.98 0.12
C ALA A 282 4.34 9.56 -1.27
N SER A 283 5.26 8.98 -2.05
CA SER A 283 5.57 9.33 -3.44
C SER A 283 5.43 8.15 -4.40
N CYS A 284 4.78 7.07 -3.96
CA CYS A 284 4.54 5.86 -4.74
C CYS A 284 3.24 5.98 -5.54
N PHE A 285 3.20 5.35 -6.72
CA PHE A 285 2.02 5.31 -7.60
C PHE A 285 1.57 3.88 -7.95
N ASP A 286 2.27 2.86 -7.48
CA ASP A 286 1.93 1.47 -7.80
C ASP A 286 1.29 0.75 -6.61
N TYR A 287 0.11 1.23 -6.24
CA TYR A 287 -0.74 0.63 -5.22
C TYR A 287 -1.11 -0.83 -5.54
N VAL A 288 -1.40 -1.11 -6.81
CA VAL A 288 -1.99 -2.36 -7.28
C VAL A 288 -0.96 -3.39 -7.74
N ASN A 289 0.33 -3.08 -7.62
CA ASN A 289 1.42 -3.97 -8.03
C ASN A 289 1.31 -4.37 -9.51
N SER A 290 1.37 -3.35 -10.37
CA SER A 290 1.01 -3.44 -11.78
C SER A 290 1.87 -4.40 -12.61
N LEU A 291 3.09 -4.71 -12.18
CA LEU A 291 4.06 -5.57 -12.89
C LEU A 291 4.16 -7.01 -12.35
N ALA A 292 3.34 -7.39 -11.37
CA ALA A 292 3.23 -8.77 -10.94
C ALA A 292 2.43 -9.60 -11.95
N ASP A 293 2.59 -10.92 -11.94
CA ASP A 293 1.84 -11.85 -12.80
C ASP A 293 0.46 -12.18 -12.20
N LEU A 294 0.42 -12.30 -10.87
CA LEU A 294 -0.77 -12.53 -10.05
C LEU A 294 -0.77 -11.55 -8.88
N VAL A 295 -1.90 -10.92 -8.58
CA VAL A 295 -2.01 -9.98 -7.45
C VAL A 295 -3.19 -10.34 -6.58
N VAL A 296 -2.99 -10.23 -5.26
CA VAL A 296 -4.03 -10.46 -4.26
C VAL A 296 -4.15 -9.23 -3.37
N GLY A 297 -5.37 -8.79 -3.09
CA GLY A 297 -5.61 -7.63 -2.24
C GLY A 297 -6.99 -7.64 -1.58
N TYR A 298 -7.25 -6.69 -0.68
CA TYR A 298 -8.53 -6.60 0.01
C TYR A 298 -9.46 -5.55 -0.60
N MET A 299 -8.94 -4.38 -0.96
CA MET A 299 -9.68 -3.12 -1.14
C MET A 299 -10.88 -3.14 -2.10
N ALA A 300 -11.05 -4.16 -2.92
CA ALA A 300 -12.16 -4.25 -3.87
C ALA A 300 -13.30 -5.17 -3.41
N VAL A 301 -13.25 -5.69 -2.18
CA VAL A 301 -14.28 -6.56 -1.62
C VAL A 301 -14.94 -5.85 -0.43
N PRO A 302 -16.26 -5.62 -0.44
CA PRO A 302 -16.96 -5.00 0.67
C PRO A 302 -16.76 -5.78 1.98
N TYR A 303 -16.81 -5.08 3.11
CA TYR A 303 -16.73 -5.75 4.39
C TYR A 303 -17.96 -6.63 4.63
N MET A 304 -17.73 -7.94 4.76
CA MET A 304 -18.78 -8.95 4.84
C MET A 304 -19.18 -9.32 6.29
N GLN A 305 -18.86 -8.50 7.28
CA GLN A 305 -19.16 -8.74 8.71
C GLN A 305 -18.49 -10.02 9.25
N VAL A 306 -17.39 -10.46 8.63
CA VAL A 306 -16.60 -11.61 9.07
C VAL A 306 -15.19 -11.20 9.45
N PRO A 307 -14.46 -11.98 10.28
CA PRO A 307 -13.06 -11.74 10.58
C PRO A 307 -12.19 -11.76 9.31
N MET A 308 -11.07 -11.03 9.31
CA MET A 308 -10.11 -11.04 8.20
C MET A 308 -9.75 -12.46 7.73
N THR A 309 -9.55 -13.38 8.65
CA THR A 309 -9.19 -14.79 8.37
C THR A 309 -10.28 -15.63 7.66
N ALA A 310 -11.49 -15.07 7.51
CA ALA A 310 -12.59 -15.66 6.75
C ALA A 310 -13.04 -14.76 5.59
N HIS A 311 -12.48 -13.56 5.47
CA HIS A 311 -12.90 -12.57 4.47
C HIS A 311 -12.26 -12.86 3.10
N PRO A 312 -13.03 -12.85 2.00
CA PRO A 312 -12.48 -12.98 0.65
C PRO A 312 -11.56 -11.80 0.29
N THR A 313 -10.67 -12.04 -0.65
CA THR A 313 -9.77 -11.05 -1.23
C THR A 313 -9.98 -10.98 -2.73
N ILE A 314 -9.66 -9.83 -3.35
CA ILE A 314 -9.66 -9.73 -4.80
C ILE A 314 -8.39 -10.36 -5.37
N VAL A 315 -8.54 -11.02 -6.51
CA VAL A 315 -7.46 -11.65 -7.27
C VAL A 315 -7.43 -11.04 -8.67
N HIS A 316 -6.28 -10.55 -9.09
CA HIS A 316 -6.03 -10.09 -10.45
C HIS A 316 -5.04 -11.04 -11.12
N VAL A 317 -5.48 -11.72 -12.17
CA VAL A 317 -4.65 -12.53 -13.06
C VAL A 317 -4.22 -11.65 -14.22
N ARG A 318 -2.94 -11.34 -14.35
CA ARG A 318 -2.49 -10.33 -15.29
C ARG A 318 -2.00 -10.90 -16.62
N ASN A 319 -1.41 -12.10 -16.59
CA ASN A 319 -0.84 -12.74 -17.76
C ASN A 319 -0.82 -14.28 -17.60
N ARG A 320 -0.25 -14.99 -18.58
CA ARG A 320 -0.15 -16.48 -18.57
C ARG A 320 0.51 -17.04 -17.31
N ARG A 321 1.60 -16.40 -16.81
CA ARG A 321 2.25 -16.86 -15.58
C ARG A 321 1.35 -16.74 -14.36
N GLY A 322 0.49 -15.71 -14.33
CA GLY A 322 -0.54 -15.57 -13.30
C GLY A 322 -1.58 -16.72 -13.34
N VAL A 323 -1.97 -17.18 -14.53
CA VAL A 323 -2.84 -18.35 -14.70
C VAL A 323 -2.14 -19.60 -14.18
N GLU A 324 -0.88 -19.84 -14.58
CA GLU A 324 -0.08 -21.00 -14.15
C GLU A 324 0.09 -21.05 -12.61
N LEU A 325 0.29 -19.92 -11.96
CA LEU A 325 0.35 -19.82 -10.50
C LEU A 325 -0.97 -20.16 -9.82
N LEU A 326 -2.09 -19.76 -10.42
CA LEU A 326 -3.41 -19.89 -9.82
C LEU A 326 -4.01 -21.27 -10.00
N GLU A 327 -3.74 -21.92 -11.12
CA GLU A 327 -4.36 -23.19 -11.53
C GLU A 327 -4.31 -24.28 -10.43
N PRO A 328 -3.18 -24.54 -9.74
CA PRO A 328 -3.11 -25.58 -8.73
C PRO A 328 -4.01 -25.36 -7.51
N VAL A 329 -4.47 -24.13 -7.27
CA VAL A 329 -5.29 -23.77 -6.10
C VAL A 329 -6.72 -23.34 -6.48
N ARG A 330 -7.01 -23.14 -7.77
CA ARG A 330 -8.28 -22.62 -8.26
C ARG A 330 -9.49 -23.41 -7.71
N GLY A 331 -9.41 -24.72 -7.70
CA GLY A 331 -10.47 -25.61 -7.20
C GLY A 331 -10.76 -25.49 -5.69
N ARG A 332 -9.90 -24.81 -4.95
CA ARG A 332 -10.06 -24.52 -3.51
C ARG A 332 -10.56 -23.11 -3.23
N MET A 333 -10.79 -22.31 -4.25
CA MET A 333 -11.25 -20.93 -4.12
C MET A 333 -12.78 -20.89 -4.17
N VAL A 334 -13.38 -20.25 -3.17
CA VAL A 334 -14.82 -19.98 -3.13
C VAL A 334 -15.00 -18.52 -3.57
N GLU A 335 -15.55 -18.36 -4.77
CA GLU A 335 -15.75 -17.05 -5.36
C GLU A 335 -16.92 -16.30 -4.72
N THR A 336 -16.78 -14.98 -4.64
CA THR A 336 -17.78 -14.04 -4.14
C THR A 336 -18.05 -13.01 -5.24
N PRO A 337 -19.31 -12.64 -5.50
CA PRO A 337 -19.63 -11.59 -6.45
C PRO A 337 -18.94 -10.27 -6.11
N LEU A 338 -18.43 -9.59 -7.14
CA LEU A 338 -17.89 -8.24 -6.99
C LEU A 338 -19.04 -7.23 -6.89
N GLU A 339 -18.89 -6.29 -5.97
CA GLU A 339 -19.76 -5.12 -5.84
C GLU A 339 -19.06 -3.89 -6.46
N ASP A 340 -19.86 -2.99 -7.06
CA ASP A 340 -19.40 -1.73 -7.62
C ASP A 340 -20.50 -0.69 -7.44
N SER A 341 -20.46 0.05 -6.32
CA SER A 341 -21.53 0.99 -5.98
C SER A 341 -21.04 2.20 -5.18
N GLY A 342 -21.82 3.29 -5.24
CA GLY A 342 -21.51 4.56 -4.60
C GLY A 342 -20.78 5.54 -5.53
N ASP A 343 -20.35 6.69 -4.96
CA ASP A 343 -19.56 7.72 -5.64
C ASP A 343 -18.32 8.05 -4.79
N ARG A 344 -17.15 7.77 -5.34
CA ARG A 344 -15.87 7.98 -4.64
C ARG A 344 -15.39 9.43 -4.64
N LYS A 345 -15.80 10.24 -5.62
CA LYS A 345 -15.19 11.55 -5.86
C LYS A 345 -15.24 12.49 -4.66
N PRO A 346 -16.37 12.67 -3.97
CA PRO A 346 -16.46 13.51 -2.79
C PRO A 346 -15.54 13.00 -1.66
N PHE A 347 -15.44 11.68 -1.50
CA PHE A 347 -14.62 11.06 -0.45
C PHE A 347 -13.13 11.25 -0.71
N VAL A 348 -12.69 11.12 -1.97
CA VAL A 348 -11.29 11.37 -2.36
C VAL A 348 -10.88 12.80 -2.01
N LEU A 349 -11.68 13.78 -2.40
CA LEU A 349 -11.36 15.19 -2.18
C LEU A 349 -11.34 15.56 -0.69
N GLU A 350 -12.30 15.07 0.09
CA GLU A 350 -12.35 15.35 1.53
C GLU A 350 -11.20 14.68 2.29
N THR A 351 -10.85 13.42 1.95
CA THR A 351 -9.71 12.73 2.55
C THR A 351 -8.42 13.48 2.27
N LEU A 352 -8.20 13.89 1.02
CA LEU A 352 -7.03 14.63 0.60
C LEU A 352 -6.91 15.99 1.32
N LEU A 353 -8.05 16.67 1.52
CA LEU A 353 -8.11 17.93 2.25
C LEU A 353 -7.82 17.73 3.75
N SER A 354 -8.30 16.63 4.32
CA SER A 354 -8.03 16.27 5.71
C SER A 354 -6.53 16.02 5.94
N ASP A 355 -5.86 15.31 5.03
CA ASP A 355 -4.42 15.08 5.11
C ASP A 355 -3.60 16.37 5.04
N ASP A 356 -3.96 17.26 4.11
CA ASP A 356 -3.27 18.55 3.99
C ASP A 356 -3.47 19.41 5.25
N ARG A 357 -4.66 19.37 5.86
CA ARG A 357 -4.90 20.03 7.15
C ARG A 357 -4.09 19.41 8.27
N ALA A 358 -3.98 18.08 8.31
CA ALA A 358 -3.15 17.38 9.29
C ALA A 358 -1.67 17.78 9.15
N ALA A 359 -1.15 17.81 7.94
CA ALA A 359 0.21 18.22 7.66
C ALA A 359 0.50 19.70 8.05
N LEU A 360 -0.53 20.54 8.15
CA LEU A 360 -0.44 21.90 8.67
C LEU A 360 -0.67 22.02 10.19
N GLY A 361 -0.84 20.91 10.90
CA GLY A 361 -1.21 20.93 12.31
C GLY A 361 -2.59 21.54 12.59
N ARG A 362 -3.51 21.46 11.61
CA ARG A 362 -4.84 22.12 11.68
C ARG A 362 -6.00 21.12 11.76
N VAL A 363 -5.73 19.87 12.05
CA VAL A 363 -6.77 18.85 12.25
C VAL A 363 -7.48 19.07 13.57
N GLN A 364 -8.77 18.78 13.58
CA GLN A 364 -9.54 18.72 14.82
C GLN A 364 -9.08 17.51 15.64
N ALA A 365 -9.28 17.58 16.96
CA ALA A 365 -9.04 16.45 17.83
C ALA A 365 -9.82 15.22 17.33
N PRO A 366 -9.30 13.99 17.58
CA PRO A 366 -10.01 12.77 17.26
C PRO A 366 -11.45 12.80 17.79
N ALA A 367 -12.39 12.26 17.01
CA ALA A 367 -13.77 12.16 17.45
C ALA A 367 -13.87 11.23 18.67
N PRO A 368 -14.70 11.54 19.67
CA PRO A 368 -15.01 10.58 20.71
C PRO A 368 -15.60 9.30 20.13
N LEU A 369 -15.27 8.14 20.71
CA LEU A 369 -15.63 6.82 20.17
C LEU A 369 -17.11 6.70 19.73
N PRO A 370 -18.12 7.12 20.51
CA PRO A 370 -19.53 7.04 20.07
C PRO A 370 -19.83 7.85 18.81
N VAL A 371 -19.16 8.99 18.63
CA VAL A 371 -19.31 9.84 17.43
C VAL A 371 -18.62 9.19 16.24
N GLY A 372 -17.41 8.68 16.42
CA GLY A 372 -16.67 7.97 15.38
C GLY A 372 -17.41 6.72 14.90
N GLU A 373 -18.00 5.95 15.80
CA GLU A 373 -18.83 4.79 15.49
C GLU A 373 -20.09 5.15 14.68
N ALA A 374 -20.77 6.22 15.07
CA ALA A 374 -21.94 6.71 14.33
C ALA A 374 -21.56 7.15 12.91
N LEU A 375 -20.45 7.89 12.75
CA LEU A 375 -19.95 8.32 11.46
C LEU A 375 -19.55 7.12 10.58
N ALA A 376 -18.77 6.18 11.12
CA ALA A 376 -18.37 4.98 10.39
C ALA A 376 -19.58 4.18 9.91
N THR A 377 -20.61 4.01 10.78
CA THR A 377 -21.84 3.31 10.43
C THR A 377 -22.64 4.00 9.33
N VAL A 378 -22.67 5.34 9.32
CA VAL A 378 -23.34 6.10 8.23
C VAL A 378 -22.55 5.92 6.93
N LEU A 379 -21.22 6.08 6.96
CA LEU A 379 -20.39 5.99 5.77
C LEU A 379 -20.34 4.58 5.20
N GLU A 380 -20.37 3.54 6.02
CA GLU A 380 -20.52 2.15 5.57
C GLU A 380 -21.78 1.96 4.71
N LYS A 381 -22.87 2.72 4.98
CA LYS A 381 -24.11 2.65 4.20
C LYS A 381 -24.09 3.47 2.92
N VAL A 382 -23.54 4.69 2.97
CA VAL A 382 -23.63 5.66 1.86
C VAL A 382 -22.35 5.82 1.06
N GLY A 383 -21.22 5.36 1.55
CA GLY A 383 -19.92 5.47 0.92
C GLY A 383 -19.74 4.51 -0.26
N PRO A 384 -18.64 4.68 -1.02
CA PRO A 384 -18.28 3.76 -2.09
C PRO A 384 -18.03 2.36 -1.54
N LYS A 385 -18.36 1.32 -2.33
CA LYS A 385 -18.21 -0.09 -1.97
C LYS A 385 -17.58 -0.90 -3.08
N GLY A 386 -16.90 -1.97 -2.68
CA GLY A 386 -16.32 -2.92 -3.61
C GLY A 386 -15.29 -2.27 -4.53
N LEU A 387 -15.46 -2.40 -5.83
CA LEU A 387 -14.56 -1.83 -6.83
C LEU A 387 -14.51 -0.29 -6.74
N GLU A 388 -15.63 0.37 -6.45
CA GLU A 388 -15.64 1.82 -6.30
C GLU A 388 -14.86 2.29 -5.05
N PHE A 389 -14.86 1.52 -3.97
CA PHE A 389 -14.00 1.79 -2.82
C PHE A 389 -12.51 1.59 -3.16
N ALA A 390 -12.19 0.56 -3.95
CA ALA A 390 -10.82 0.38 -4.42
C ALA A 390 -10.36 1.55 -5.29
N ARG A 391 -11.20 2.02 -6.22
CA ARG A 391 -10.90 3.23 -7.02
C ARG A 391 -10.78 4.47 -6.14
N TYR A 392 -11.59 4.60 -5.08
CA TYR A 392 -11.43 5.67 -4.09
C TYR A 392 -10.02 5.64 -3.49
N SER A 393 -9.58 4.48 -3.01
CA SER A 393 -8.27 4.34 -2.41
C SER A 393 -7.14 4.63 -3.42
N ILE A 394 -7.24 4.13 -4.65
CA ILE A 394 -6.25 4.35 -5.71
C ILE A 394 -6.18 5.83 -6.11
N ASP A 395 -7.31 6.48 -6.34
CA ASP A 395 -7.38 7.90 -6.70
C ASP A 395 -6.79 8.77 -5.58
N TYR A 396 -7.22 8.54 -4.33
CA TYR A 396 -6.70 9.26 -3.18
C TYR A 396 -5.19 9.15 -3.07
N HIS A 397 -4.62 7.92 -3.13
CA HIS A 397 -3.17 7.73 -3.04
C HIS A 397 -2.44 8.37 -4.22
N SER A 398 -2.98 8.27 -5.43
CA SER A 398 -2.40 8.89 -6.63
C SER A 398 -2.35 10.41 -6.51
N LEU A 399 -3.42 11.05 -6.03
CA LEU A 399 -3.49 12.50 -5.85
C LEU A 399 -2.57 12.98 -4.72
N ARG A 400 -2.60 12.30 -3.56
CA ARG A 400 -1.70 12.59 -2.44
C ARG A 400 -0.24 12.50 -2.87
N SER A 401 0.12 11.41 -3.55
CA SER A 401 1.48 11.20 -4.02
C SER A 401 1.88 12.22 -5.09
N ALA A 402 0.98 12.58 -6.01
CA ALA A 402 1.23 13.62 -7.01
C ALA A 402 1.47 14.99 -6.35
N LEU A 403 0.67 15.38 -5.35
CA LEU A 403 0.88 16.61 -4.59
C LEU A 403 2.22 16.58 -3.84
N LYS A 404 2.55 15.46 -3.18
CA LYS A 404 3.82 15.30 -2.46
C LYS A 404 5.02 15.44 -3.40
N VAL A 405 4.97 14.79 -4.55
CA VAL A 405 6.02 14.84 -5.58
C VAL A 405 6.13 16.26 -6.17
N LYS A 406 5.02 16.89 -6.53
CA LYS A 406 5.01 18.26 -7.09
C LYS A 406 5.53 19.31 -6.09
N ARG A 407 5.33 19.09 -4.79
CA ARG A 407 5.81 19.98 -3.71
C ARG A 407 7.28 19.74 -3.36
N GLY A 408 7.77 18.50 -3.45
CA GLY A 408 9.09 18.10 -2.94
C GLY A 408 10.17 17.85 -4.00
N PHE A 409 9.80 17.56 -5.25
CA PHE A 409 10.75 17.29 -6.33
C PHE A 409 10.95 18.53 -7.20
N SER A 410 12.07 18.58 -7.93
CA SER A 410 12.19 19.55 -9.01
C SER A 410 11.13 19.29 -10.09
N ALA A 411 10.67 20.32 -10.80
CA ALA A 411 9.64 20.18 -11.84
C ALA A 411 10.02 19.10 -12.90
N LYS A 412 11.29 19.03 -13.27
CA LYS A 412 11.81 18.00 -14.19
C LYS A 412 11.64 16.61 -13.59
N HIS A 413 12.06 16.40 -12.35
CA HIS A 413 11.97 15.08 -11.69
C HIS A 413 10.52 14.69 -11.43
N ALA A 414 9.68 15.62 -11.00
CA ALA A 414 8.24 15.38 -10.82
C ALA A 414 7.58 14.93 -12.13
N GLY A 415 7.86 15.61 -13.24
CA GLY A 415 7.33 15.25 -14.56
C GLY A 415 7.83 13.89 -15.10
N GLN A 416 8.99 13.44 -14.66
CA GLN A 416 9.51 12.11 -15.00
C GLN A 416 8.99 11.01 -14.09
N HIS A 417 8.73 11.32 -12.82
CA HIS A 417 8.39 10.34 -11.79
C HIS A 417 6.91 9.95 -11.80
N ILE A 418 6.02 10.89 -12.13
CA ILE A 418 4.57 10.67 -12.11
C ILE A 418 4.15 9.88 -13.36
N PRO A 419 3.56 8.67 -13.22
CA PRO A 419 3.04 7.91 -14.34
C PRO A 419 1.89 8.63 -15.07
N SER A 420 1.68 8.33 -16.35
CA SER A 420 0.64 8.98 -17.16
C SER A 420 -0.78 8.73 -16.63
N TYR A 421 -1.05 7.52 -16.13
CA TYR A 421 -2.35 7.20 -15.52
C TYR A 421 -2.64 8.02 -14.25
N ALA A 422 -1.61 8.27 -13.44
CA ALA A 422 -1.74 9.11 -12.24
C ALA A 422 -1.88 10.59 -12.62
N ALA A 423 -1.17 11.05 -13.65
CA ALA A 423 -1.34 12.39 -14.20
C ALA A 423 -2.75 12.60 -14.78
N ALA A 424 -3.32 11.60 -15.45
CA ALA A 424 -4.68 11.63 -15.95
C ALA A 424 -5.70 11.69 -14.80
N THR A 425 -5.50 10.90 -13.74
CA THR A 425 -6.32 10.97 -12.52
C THR A 425 -6.22 12.37 -11.89
N PHE A 426 -5.01 12.92 -11.77
CA PHE A 426 -4.84 14.28 -11.24
C PHE A 426 -5.63 15.31 -12.06
N ALA A 427 -5.54 15.27 -13.39
CA ALA A 427 -6.25 16.18 -14.28
C ALA A 427 -7.79 16.03 -14.17
N GLU A 428 -8.31 14.83 -13.94
CA GLU A 428 -9.74 14.59 -13.74
C GLU A 428 -10.29 15.30 -12.48
N TYR A 429 -9.49 15.36 -11.41
CA TYR A 429 -9.87 15.99 -10.14
C TYR A 429 -9.47 17.48 -10.05
N ASP A 430 -8.55 17.95 -10.92
CA ASP A 430 -8.05 19.34 -10.91
C ASP A 430 -8.99 20.32 -11.65
N LYS A 431 -10.27 20.21 -11.39
CA LYS A 431 -11.28 21.11 -11.99
C LYS A 431 -11.07 22.53 -11.47
N GLY A 432 -10.94 23.48 -12.40
CA GLY A 432 -10.71 24.89 -12.06
C GLY A 432 -9.34 25.18 -11.43
N GLY A 433 -8.39 24.22 -11.48
CA GLY A 433 -7.04 24.42 -10.93
C GLY A 433 -6.91 24.19 -9.43
N ALA A 434 -7.96 23.74 -8.75
CA ALA A 434 -8.01 23.62 -7.29
C ALA A 434 -6.92 22.71 -6.67
N LEU A 435 -6.52 21.63 -7.36
CA LEU A 435 -5.42 20.80 -6.93
C LEU A 435 -4.06 21.39 -7.32
N SER A 436 -3.97 22.04 -8.48
CA SER A 436 -2.76 22.70 -8.94
C SER A 436 -2.37 23.87 -8.01
N GLU A 437 -3.33 24.64 -7.51
CA GLU A 437 -3.11 25.68 -6.50
C GLU A 437 -2.53 25.10 -5.19
N ARG A 438 -2.98 23.90 -4.79
CA ARG A 438 -2.47 23.21 -3.60
C ARG A 438 -1.01 22.74 -3.74
N THR A 439 -0.45 22.70 -4.94
CA THR A 439 0.99 22.45 -5.13
C THR A 439 1.85 23.61 -4.63
N GLN A 440 1.29 24.83 -4.57
CA GLN A 440 1.92 26.00 -3.96
C GLN A 440 1.56 26.06 -2.46
N TRP A 441 2.25 25.26 -1.67
CA TRP A 441 1.89 24.96 -0.29
C TRP A 441 1.69 26.19 0.62
N SER A 442 2.52 27.21 0.50
CA SER A 442 2.46 28.40 1.36
C SER A 442 1.19 29.24 1.11
N SER A 443 0.89 29.58 -0.14
CA SER A 443 -0.30 30.36 -0.50
C SER A 443 -1.59 29.61 -0.20
N TRP A 444 -1.63 28.32 -0.54
CA TRP A 444 -2.78 27.48 -0.22
C TRP A 444 -3.01 27.36 1.29
N ALA A 445 -1.96 27.26 2.09
CA ALA A 445 -2.05 27.18 3.55
C ALA A 445 -2.66 28.45 4.16
N GLU A 446 -2.35 29.63 3.61
CA GLU A 446 -2.93 30.90 4.05
C GLU A 446 -4.41 31.02 3.69
N GLU A 447 -4.79 30.63 2.48
CA GLU A 447 -6.18 30.64 2.02
C GLU A 447 -7.06 29.66 2.82
N GLU A 448 -6.58 28.44 3.03
CA GLU A 448 -7.28 27.45 3.84
C GLU A 448 -7.48 27.93 5.27
N ALA A 449 -6.48 28.59 5.87
CA ALA A 449 -6.62 29.23 7.19
C ALA A 449 -7.74 30.27 7.23
N ALA A 450 -7.80 31.09 6.20
CA ALA A 450 -8.85 32.13 6.11
C ALA A 450 -10.24 31.52 5.93
N GLN A 451 -10.36 30.47 5.11
CA GLN A 451 -11.62 29.74 4.91
C GLN A 451 -12.09 29.04 6.18
N VAL A 452 -11.20 28.33 6.90
CA VAL A 452 -11.50 27.68 8.18
C VAL A 452 -11.96 28.71 9.20
N ALA A 453 -11.27 29.83 9.31
CA ALA A 453 -11.68 30.91 10.21
C ALA A 453 -13.06 31.50 9.88
N LYS A 454 -13.38 31.63 8.58
CA LYS A 454 -14.71 32.09 8.12
C LYS A 454 -15.81 31.07 8.42
N ARG A 455 -15.56 29.75 8.21
CA ARG A 455 -16.50 28.67 8.55
C ARG A 455 -16.77 28.62 10.06
N ARG A 456 -15.72 28.73 10.89
CA ARG A 456 -15.83 28.76 12.34
C ARG A 456 -16.71 29.91 12.82
N ARG A 457 -16.47 31.15 12.33
CA ARG A 457 -17.31 32.29 12.66
C ARG A 457 -18.79 32.10 12.31
N ARG A 458 -19.08 31.48 11.16
CA ARG A 458 -20.46 31.14 10.74
C ARG A 458 -21.11 30.11 11.66
N LEU A 459 -20.36 29.09 12.07
CA LEU A 459 -20.83 28.08 13.00
C LEU A 459 -21.10 28.68 14.38
N ASP A 460 -20.17 29.47 14.88
CA ASP A 460 -20.31 30.17 16.17
C ASP A 460 -21.52 31.11 16.17
N ALA A 461 -21.75 31.84 15.07
CA ALA A 461 -22.95 32.68 14.91
C ALA A 461 -24.25 31.86 14.85
N ALA A 462 -24.24 30.71 14.16
CA ALA A 462 -25.40 29.80 14.14
C ALA A 462 -25.70 29.18 15.50
N LEU A 463 -24.67 28.76 16.23
CA LEU A 463 -24.81 28.25 17.62
C LEU A 463 -25.32 29.31 18.59
N ALA A 464 -24.81 30.57 18.45
CA ALA A 464 -25.28 31.69 19.23
C ALA A 464 -26.77 32.02 18.96
N ALA A 465 -27.19 31.98 17.69
CA ALA A 465 -28.59 32.17 17.28
C ALA A 465 -29.50 31.06 17.84
N LEU A 466 -29.05 29.81 17.83
CA LEU A 466 -29.77 28.68 18.40
C LEU A 466 -29.83 28.74 19.95
N SER A 467 -28.79 29.23 20.61
CA SER A 467 -28.79 29.37 22.07
C SER A 467 -29.67 30.52 22.56
N SER A 468 -29.94 31.51 21.73
CA SER A 468 -30.84 32.63 22.06
C SER A 468 -32.34 32.28 21.90
N ALA A 469 -32.68 31.22 21.16
CA ALA A 469 -34.03 30.69 21.07
C ALA A 469 -34.38 29.88 22.31
N ARG A 470 -35.09 30.49 23.28
CA ARG A 470 -35.51 29.86 24.54
C ARG A 470 -36.34 28.61 24.29
N GLY A 471 -35.82 27.44 24.49
CA GLY A 471 -36.61 26.21 24.56
C GLY A 471 -35.96 24.88 24.15
N LEU A 472 -34.81 24.86 23.53
CA LEU A 472 -34.24 23.61 22.97
C LEU A 472 -32.95 23.11 23.67
N ARG A 473 -32.76 23.49 24.94
CA ARG A 473 -31.51 23.25 25.69
C ARG A 473 -31.18 21.77 26.04
N ARG A 474 -32.07 20.79 25.81
CA ARG A 474 -31.82 19.41 26.28
C ARG A 474 -31.60 18.36 25.21
N PHE A 475 -31.92 18.63 23.94
CA PHE A 475 -31.81 17.61 22.88
C PHE A 475 -31.00 18.03 21.65
N ALA A 476 -30.61 19.30 21.55
CA ALA A 476 -30.01 19.83 20.32
C ALA A 476 -28.48 19.65 20.21
N LEU A 477 -27.75 19.54 21.33
CA LEU A 477 -26.28 19.51 21.27
C LEU A 477 -25.69 18.27 20.57
N PRO A 478 -26.15 17.02 20.85
CA PRO A 478 -25.64 15.84 20.16
C PRO A 478 -26.08 15.76 18.67
N LEU A 479 -27.33 16.14 18.38
CA LEU A 479 -27.89 16.13 17.03
C LEU A 479 -27.27 17.22 16.12
N LEU A 480 -26.95 18.39 16.67
CA LEU A 480 -26.33 19.50 15.97
C LEU A 480 -24.82 19.23 15.67
N THR A 481 -24.14 18.53 16.57
CA THR A 481 -22.76 18.11 16.33
C THR A 481 -22.69 17.08 15.19
N VAL A 482 -23.63 16.14 15.18
CA VAL A 482 -23.77 15.15 14.09
C VAL A 482 -24.22 15.83 12.78
N ALA A 483 -25.19 16.74 12.83
CA ALA A 483 -25.66 17.48 11.66
C ALA A 483 -24.60 18.46 11.10
N ALA A 484 -23.79 19.08 11.96
CA ALA A 484 -22.67 19.93 11.53
C ALA A 484 -21.53 19.11 10.90
N LEU A 485 -21.26 17.90 11.41
CA LEU A 485 -20.28 16.97 10.84
C LEU A 485 -20.80 16.36 9.52
N LEU A 486 -22.08 15.98 9.46
CA LEU A 486 -22.72 15.51 8.23
C LEU A 486 -22.88 16.65 7.22
N GLY A 487 -23.13 17.88 7.65
CA GLY A 487 -23.15 19.08 6.82
C GLY A 487 -21.76 19.44 6.27
N ALA A 488 -20.68 19.20 7.00
CA ALA A 488 -19.32 19.38 6.51
C ALA A 488 -18.97 18.36 5.41
N VAL A 489 -19.44 17.12 5.54
CA VAL A 489 -19.27 16.07 4.52
C VAL A 489 -20.18 16.35 3.31
N ALA A 490 -21.44 16.74 3.52
CA ALA A 490 -22.38 17.03 2.42
C ALA A 490 -22.13 18.39 1.74
N PHE A 491 -21.64 19.41 2.45
CA PHE A 491 -21.37 20.74 1.90
C PHE A 491 -20.02 20.82 1.17
N GLY A 492 -19.07 19.93 1.47
CA GLY A 492 -17.89 19.69 0.64
C GLY A 492 -18.29 19.23 -0.76
N ALA A 493 -19.28 18.33 -0.84
CA ALA A 493 -19.79 17.80 -2.08
C ALA A 493 -20.57 18.83 -2.94
N ALA A 494 -21.33 19.74 -2.31
CA ALA A 494 -22.21 20.69 -3.04
C ALA A 494 -21.45 21.87 -3.68
N ASN A 495 -20.26 22.23 -3.20
CA ASN A 495 -19.47 23.32 -3.76
C ASN A 495 -18.58 22.91 -4.94
N TYR A 496 -18.59 21.63 -5.35
CA TYR A 496 -17.84 21.15 -6.52
C TYR A 496 -18.72 20.80 -7.72
N THR A 497 -20.04 21.03 -7.64
CA THR A 497 -20.99 20.81 -8.77
C THR A 497 -21.39 22.08 -9.51
N GLY A 498 -20.73 23.21 -9.23
CA GLY A 498 -20.93 24.49 -9.92
C GLY A 498 -19.79 24.84 -10.86
#